data_d9c8d8e43e9591f9a0254ebbe37737d5
#
_entry.id   d9c8d8e43e9591f9a0254ebbe37737d5
#
_cell.length_a   1.000
_cell.length_b   1.000
_cell.length_c   1.000
_cell.angle_alpha   90.00
_cell.angle_beta   90.00
_cell.angle_gamma   90.00
#
_symmetry.space_group_name_H-M   'P 1'
#
loop_
_entity.id
_entity.type
_entity.pdbx_description
1 polymer ?
#
loop_
_entity_poly.entity_id
_entity_poly.type
_entity_poly.pdbx_seq_one_letter_code
_entity_poly.pdbx_strand_id
1 'polypeptide(L)'
;MTYNAEKIIGNGSFGVVFKATIAETGETVAIKKVFQDKRYKNRELTILKMLHHPNCVEMRQSFYTNGEKPDEMYLNVVMDYIPDTAYRVMKQYHKMKQKVPNIIVKLYSYQLMRSIAYIHAKGICHRDIKPQNILCDMSTHVLKLCDFGSAKQLVMGEPNVSYICSRYYRAPELIFGNSNYTTSIDVWSVGC
;
A
#
# COMPACT_ATOMS: atom_id res chain seq x y z
N MET A 1 21.48 9.86 -6.72
CA MET A 1 20.88 8.73 -7.44
C MET A 1 19.96 9.27 -8.51
N THR A 2 20.14 8.80 -9.73
CA THR A 2 19.34 9.19 -10.90
C THR A 2 18.32 8.08 -11.19
N TYR A 3 17.07 8.46 -11.41
CA TYR A 3 15.98 7.52 -11.68
C TYR A 3 15.47 7.71 -13.11
N ASN A 4 15.47 6.64 -13.88
CA ASN A 4 14.91 6.61 -15.22
C ASN A 4 13.51 6.02 -15.16
N ALA A 5 12.47 6.87 -15.29
CA ALA A 5 11.08 6.43 -15.33
C ALA A 5 10.81 5.68 -16.64
N GLU A 6 10.25 4.46 -16.55
CA GLU A 6 9.95 3.61 -17.69
C GLU A 6 8.48 3.68 -18.11
N LYS A 7 7.58 3.43 -17.17
CA LYS A 7 6.13 3.40 -17.43
C LYS A 7 5.33 3.67 -16.16
N ILE A 8 4.12 4.15 -16.36
CA ILE A 8 3.12 4.26 -15.30
C ILE A 8 2.57 2.86 -15.00
N ILE A 9 2.60 2.46 -13.72
CA ILE A 9 2.08 1.18 -13.22
C ILE A 9 0.87 1.33 -12.30
N GLY A 10 0.59 2.56 -11.86
CA GLY A 10 -0.60 2.92 -11.08
C GLY A 10 -0.93 4.39 -11.24
N ASN A 11 -2.23 4.69 -11.28
CA ASN A 11 -2.74 6.06 -11.34
C ASN A 11 -4.09 6.11 -10.60
N GLY A 12 -4.26 7.08 -9.72
CA GLY A 12 -5.47 7.25 -8.93
C GLY A 12 -5.48 8.58 -8.17
N SER A 13 -6.46 8.74 -7.30
CA SER A 13 -6.58 9.92 -6.43
C SER A 13 -5.37 10.13 -5.50
N PHE A 14 -4.58 9.10 -5.30
CA PHE A 14 -3.37 9.10 -4.45
C PHE A 14 -2.10 9.52 -5.19
N GLY A 15 -2.19 9.89 -6.47
CA GLY A 15 -1.05 10.24 -7.32
C GLY A 15 -0.74 9.19 -8.38
N VAL A 16 0.47 9.27 -8.92
CA VAL A 16 0.94 8.42 -10.02
C VAL A 16 2.10 7.56 -9.52
N VAL A 17 2.07 6.27 -9.87
CA VAL A 17 3.16 5.33 -9.55
C VAL A 17 3.87 4.94 -10.85
N PHE A 18 5.17 5.14 -10.88
CA PHE A 18 6.05 4.78 -12.00
C PHE A 18 6.88 3.54 -11.65
N LYS A 19 7.07 2.66 -12.63
CA LYS A 19 8.20 1.75 -12.64
C LYS A 19 9.42 2.56 -13.13
N ALA A 20 10.53 2.46 -12.43
CA ALA A 20 11.75 3.17 -12.76
C ALA A 20 12.97 2.28 -12.51
N THR A 21 14.08 2.62 -13.14
CA THR A 21 15.37 1.98 -12.94
C THR A 21 16.36 3.00 -12.36
N ILE A 22 17.11 2.57 -11.34
CA ILE A 22 18.23 3.36 -10.79
C ILE A 22 19.38 3.32 -11.80
N ALA A 23 19.77 4.47 -12.33
CA ALA A 23 20.77 4.53 -13.40
C ALA A 23 22.13 3.94 -13.00
N GLU A 24 22.52 4.13 -11.73
CA GLU A 24 23.82 3.72 -11.21
C GLU A 24 23.92 2.19 -10.94
N THR A 25 22.82 1.52 -10.66
CA THR A 25 22.82 0.11 -10.25
C THR A 25 22.05 -0.81 -11.19
N GLY A 26 21.20 -0.26 -12.08
CA GLY A 26 20.29 -1.03 -12.91
C GLY A 26 19.10 -1.64 -12.15
N GLU A 27 18.99 -1.35 -10.84
CA GLU A 27 17.92 -1.93 -10.01
C GLU A 27 16.56 -1.30 -10.32
N THR A 28 15.51 -2.14 -10.39
CA THR A 28 14.14 -1.69 -10.62
C THR A 28 13.48 -1.27 -9.31
N VAL A 29 12.83 -0.10 -9.33
CA VAL A 29 12.09 0.48 -8.19
C VAL A 29 10.70 0.96 -8.62
N ALA A 30 9.83 1.18 -7.65
CA ALA A 30 8.59 1.90 -7.84
C ALA A 30 8.71 3.31 -7.25
N ILE A 31 8.23 4.32 -7.97
CA ILE A 31 8.23 5.72 -7.49
C ILE A 31 6.80 6.22 -7.47
N LYS A 32 6.28 6.48 -6.28
CA LYS A 32 4.97 7.11 -6.08
C LYS A 32 5.15 8.61 -6.02
N LYS A 33 4.58 9.34 -6.99
CA LYS A 33 4.58 10.81 -7.04
C LYS A 33 3.22 11.31 -6.60
N VAL A 34 3.18 12.10 -5.51
CA VAL A 34 1.96 12.68 -4.96
C VAL A 34 2.10 14.19 -4.80
N PHE A 35 1.01 14.92 -5.03
CA PHE A 35 0.99 16.35 -4.74
C PHE A 35 1.17 16.57 -3.24
N GLN A 36 2.06 17.50 -2.87
CA GLN A 36 2.35 17.84 -1.49
C GLN A 36 1.92 19.28 -1.18
N ASP A 37 0.89 19.42 -0.37
CA ASP A 37 0.58 20.71 0.21
C ASP A 37 1.66 21.05 1.26
N LYS A 38 2.35 22.17 1.04
CA LYS A 38 3.46 22.65 1.91
C LYS A 38 3.02 22.89 3.37
N ARG A 39 1.72 23.10 3.60
CA ARG A 39 1.16 23.39 4.94
C ARG A 39 1.04 22.13 5.81
N TYR A 40 1.04 20.94 5.22
CA TYR A 40 0.77 19.69 5.94
C TYR A 40 1.91 18.69 5.79
N LYS A 41 2.22 17.98 6.89
CA LYS A 41 3.11 16.82 6.85
C LYS A 41 2.40 15.66 6.15
N ASN A 42 3.12 14.94 5.30
CA ASN A 42 2.59 13.77 4.64
C ASN A 42 2.55 12.59 5.62
N ARG A 43 1.34 12.13 5.96
CA ARG A 43 1.13 11.04 6.92
C ARG A 43 1.67 9.71 6.38
N GLU A 44 1.45 9.41 5.09
CA GLU A 44 1.96 8.20 4.47
C GLU A 44 3.47 8.11 4.59
N LEU A 45 4.19 9.19 4.30
CA LEU A 45 5.64 9.26 4.45
C LEU A 45 6.09 8.99 5.89
N THR A 46 5.38 9.55 6.86
CA THR A 46 5.68 9.34 8.29
C THR A 46 5.52 7.86 8.66
N ILE A 47 4.45 7.22 8.20
CA ILE A 47 4.21 5.80 8.46
C ILE A 47 5.25 4.94 7.76
N LEU A 48 5.52 5.15 6.46
CA LEU A 48 6.49 4.37 5.70
C LEU A 48 7.89 4.38 6.33
N LYS A 49 8.31 5.51 6.93
CA LYS A 49 9.60 5.61 7.65
C LYS A 49 9.68 4.71 8.88
N MET A 50 8.56 4.29 9.45
CA MET A 50 8.51 3.40 10.62
C MET A 50 8.46 1.92 10.25
N LEU A 51 8.25 1.61 8.95
CA LEU A 51 8.03 0.25 8.50
C LEU A 51 9.34 -0.38 8.00
N HIS A 52 9.68 -1.51 8.61
CA HIS A 52 10.76 -2.39 8.16
C HIS A 52 10.32 -3.83 8.41
N HIS A 53 9.75 -4.48 7.38
CA HIS A 53 9.22 -5.84 7.47
C HIS A 53 9.18 -6.51 6.09
N PRO A 54 9.55 -7.78 5.96
CA PRO A 54 9.63 -8.46 4.65
C PRO A 54 8.31 -8.48 3.89
N ASN A 55 7.16 -8.42 4.58
CA ASN A 55 5.83 -8.42 3.97
C ASN A 55 5.14 -7.03 3.96
N CYS A 56 5.87 -5.96 4.18
CA CYS A 56 5.45 -4.58 3.90
C CYS A 56 6.34 -3.99 2.82
N VAL A 57 5.77 -3.12 1.97
CA VAL A 57 6.58 -2.36 1.02
C VAL A 57 7.55 -1.48 1.81
N GLU A 58 8.81 -1.49 1.43
CA GLU A 58 9.84 -0.70 2.09
C GLU A 58 10.13 0.57 1.30
N MET A 59 10.18 1.69 2.03
CA MET A 59 10.62 2.96 1.46
C MET A 59 12.15 3.00 1.44
N ARG A 60 12.73 3.22 0.26
CA ARG A 60 14.18 3.32 0.08
C ARG A 60 14.66 4.76 0.21
N GLN A 61 13.93 5.68 -0.41
CA GLN A 61 14.25 7.09 -0.42
C GLN A 61 13.00 7.93 -0.64
N SER A 62 13.04 9.19 -0.25
CA SER A 62 12.03 10.18 -0.64
C SER A 62 12.69 11.50 -0.97
N PHE A 63 12.14 12.21 -1.97
CA PHE A 63 12.60 13.53 -2.39
C PHE A 63 11.44 14.38 -2.92
N TYR A 64 11.65 15.68 -2.95
CA TYR A 64 10.67 16.62 -3.48
C TYR A 64 11.07 17.10 -4.86
N THR A 65 10.08 17.31 -5.72
CA THR A 65 10.23 17.95 -7.02
C THR A 65 9.23 19.08 -7.17
N ASN A 66 9.63 20.15 -7.85
CA ASN A 66 8.72 21.23 -8.18
C ASN A 66 7.80 20.80 -9.33
N GLY A 67 6.59 21.35 -9.36
CA GLY A 67 5.68 21.25 -10.48
C GLY A 67 5.90 22.35 -11.52
N GLU A 68 4.97 22.49 -12.45
CA GLU A 68 4.99 23.53 -13.48
C GLU A 68 4.69 24.91 -12.90
N LYS A 69 3.91 24.99 -11.85
CA LYS A 69 3.59 26.24 -11.15
C LYS A 69 4.54 26.50 -9.99
N PRO A 70 4.83 27.77 -9.64
CA PRO A 70 5.80 28.13 -8.58
C PRO A 70 5.49 27.50 -7.20
N ASP A 71 4.20 27.25 -6.90
CA ASP A 71 3.76 26.70 -5.63
C ASP A 71 3.45 25.21 -5.66
N GLU A 72 3.59 24.57 -6.81
CA GLU A 72 3.41 23.13 -6.94
C GLU A 72 4.64 22.38 -6.47
N MET A 73 4.44 21.50 -5.48
CA MET A 73 5.46 20.61 -4.98
C MET A 73 4.93 19.17 -4.98
N TYR A 74 5.76 18.25 -5.40
CA TYR A 74 5.44 16.82 -5.40
C TYR A 74 6.42 16.07 -4.51
N LEU A 75 5.88 15.22 -3.66
CA LEU A 75 6.64 14.22 -2.94
C LEU A 75 6.80 12.98 -3.82
N ASN A 76 8.03 12.54 -4.00
CA ASN A 76 8.37 11.30 -4.67
C ASN A 76 8.86 10.31 -3.62
N VAL A 77 8.21 9.16 -3.52
CA VAL A 77 8.55 8.08 -2.59
C VAL A 77 9.06 6.90 -3.41
N VAL A 78 10.32 6.57 -3.24
CA VAL A 78 10.98 5.42 -3.90
C VAL A 78 10.81 4.20 -3.02
N MET A 79 10.30 3.11 -3.58
CA MET A 79 9.95 1.88 -2.87
C MET A 79 10.37 0.66 -3.66
N ASP A 80 10.33 -0.51 -3.02
CA ASP A 80 10.48 -1.79 -3.70
C ASP A 80 9.51 -1.92 -4.87
N TYR A 81 10.02 -2.41 -6.00
CA TYR A 81 9.19 -2.81 -7.12
C TYR A 81 8.80 -4.29 -7.01
N ILE A 82 7.51 -4.56 -6.98
CA ILE A 82 6.94 -5.91 -7.03
C ILE A 82 6.04 -5.99 -8.26
N PRO A 83 6.18 -7.03 -9.12
CA PRO A 83 5.64 -7.00 -10.50
C PRO A 83 4.12 -7.06 -10.59
N ASP A 84 3.43 -7.70 -9.64
CA ASP A 84 2.00 -7.95 -9.72
C ASP A 84 1.26 -7.57 -8.42
N THR A 85 -0.07 -7.65 -8.49
CA THR A 85 -0.98 -7.53 -7.35
C THR A 85 -1.79 -8.81 -7.22
N ALA A 86 -2.27 -9.11 -6.02
CA ALA A 86 -3.19 -10.24 -5.81
C ALA A 86 -4.44 -10.14 -6.73
N TYR A 87 -4.91 -8.92 -6.99
CA TYR A 87 -6.00 -8.68 -7.95
C TYR A 87 -5.67 -9.16 -9.36
N ARG A 88 -4.48 -8.83 -9.88
CA ARG A 88 -4.06 -9.25 -11.22
C ARG A 88 -3.86 -10.76 -11.30
N VAL A 89 -3.26 -11.35 -10.27
CA VAL A 89 -3.09 -12.81 -10.18
C VAL A 89 -4.44 -13.52 -10.21
N MET A 90 -5.40 -13.11 -9.37
CA MET A 90 -6.75 -13.67 -9.39
C MET A 90 -7.40 -13.54 -10.78
N LYS A 91 -7.26 -12.38 -11.42
CA LYS A 91 -7.80 -12.13 -12.76
C LYS A 91 -7.17 -13.04 -13.84
N GLN A 92 -5.87 -13.34 -13.73
CA GLN A 92 -5.19 -14.29 -14.64
C GLN A 92 -5.75 -15.71 -14.49
N TYR A 93 -5.88 -16.23 -13.25
CA TYR A 93 -6.47 -17.53 -13.00
C TYR A 93 -7.92 -17.61 -13.47
N HIS A 94 -8.70 -16.55 -13.24
CA HIS A 94 -10.08 -16.49 -13.72
C HIS A 94 -10.18 -16.54 -15.26
N LYS A 95 -9.30 -15.83 -15.98
CA LYS A 95 -9.22 -15.90 -17.45
C LYS A 95 -8.90 -17.32 -17.96
N MET A 96 -8.07 -18.04 -17.23
CA MET A 96 -7.73 -19.44 -17.54
C MET A 96 -8.82 -20.43 -17.11
N LYS A 97 -9.93 -19.94 -16.53
CA LYS A 97 -11.00 -20.75 -15.92
C LYS A 97 -10.45 -21.69 -14.83
N GLN A 98 -9.43 -21.27 -14.12
CA GLN A 98 -8.79 -22.01 -13.04
C GLN A 98 -8.97 -21.28 -11.71
N LYS A 99 -8.91 -22.04 -10.62
CA LYS A 99 -8.84 -21.50 -9.27
C LYS A 99 -7.38 -21.28 -8.88
N VAL A 100 -7.11 -20.25 -8.07
CA VAL A 100 -5.79 -20.09 -7.46
C VAL A 100 -5.49 -21.33 -6.60
N PRO A 101 -4.32 -21.99 -6.74
CA PRO A 101 -3.99 -23.16 -5.95
C PRO A 101 -4.06 -22.86 -4.44
N ASN A 102 -4.63 -23.78 -3.65
CA ASN A 102 -4.81 -23.57 -2.22
C ASN A 102 -3.50 -23.30 -1.48
N ILE A 103 -2.39 -23.87 -1.94
CA ILE A 103 -1.07 -23.62 -1.32
C ILE A 103 -0.66 -22.16 -1.48
N ILE A 104 -0.92 -21.54 -2.63
CA ILE A 104 -0.63 -20.11 -2.88
C ILE A 104 -1.55 -19.25 -2.01
N VAL A 105 -2.84 -19.58 -1.92
CA VAL A 105 -3.78 -18.86 -1.05
C VAL A 105 -3.31 -18.89 0.40
N LYS A 106 -2.96 -20.06 0.92
CA LYS A 106 -2.44 -20.21 2.29
C LYS A 106 -1.15 -19.42 2.51
N LEU A 107 -0.20 -19.51 1.58
CA LEU A 107 1.09 -18.82 1.66
C LEU A 107 0.91 -17.30 1.67
N TYR A 108 0.05 -16.78 0.78
CA TYR A 108 -0.22 -15.34 0.70
C TYR A 108 -1.02 -14.84 1.90
N SER A 109 -2.01 -15.60 2.37
CA SER A 109 -2.73 -15.28 3.60
C SER A 109 -1.80 -15.21 4.82
N TYR A 110 -0.89 -16.17 4.96
CA TYR A 110 0.10 -16.17 6.04
C TYR A 110 1.00 -14.92 6.00
N GLN A 111 1.55 -14.58 4.83
CA GLN A 111 2.40 -13.40 4.66
C GLN A 111 1.64 -12.09 4.93
N LEU A 112 0.39 -12.01 4.46
CA LEU A 112 -0.48 -10.86 4.71
C LEU A 112 -0.75 -10.72 6.21
N MET A 113 -1.10 -11.80 6.91
CA MET A 113 -1.33 -11.75 8.37
C MET A 113 -0.06 -11.36 9.14
N ARG A 114 1.13 -11.76 8.69
CA ARG A 114 2.38 -11.29 9.29
C ARG A 114 2.56 -9.77 9.15
N SER A 115 2.27 -9.21 7.97
CA SER A 115 2.34 -7.76 7.76
C SER A 115 1.33 -7.00 8.63
N ILE A 116 0.10 -7.53 8.74
CA ILE A 116 -0.95 -6.96 9.61
C ILE A 116 -0.53 -6.99 11.07
N ALA A 117 -0.06 -8.14 11.57
CA ALA A 117 0.42 -8.26 12.96
C ALA A 117 1.54 -7.26 13.26
N TYR A 118 2.47 -7.06 12.32
CA TYR A 118 3.57 -6.10 12.47
C TYR A 118 3.09 -4.66 12.57
N ILE A 119 2.20 -4.20 11.68
CA ILE A 119 1.71 -2.81 11.71
C ILE A 119 0.78 -2.57 12.91
N HIS A 120 -0.05 -3.56 13.27
CA HIS A 120 -0.95 -3.47 14.42
C HIS A 120 -0.18 -3.40 15.75
N ALA A 121 0.96 -4.10 15.89
CA ALA A 121 1.83 -3.99 17.05
C ALA A 121 2.41 -2.57 17.24
N LYS A 122 2.44 -1.76 16.17
CA LYS A 122 2.82 -0.33 16.21
C LYS A 122 1.61 0.61 16.38
N GLY A 123 0.42 0.07 16.60
CA GLY A 123 -0.85 0.82 16.66
C GLY A 123 -1.30 1.36 15.32
N ILE A 124 -0.71 0.94 14.20
CA ILE A 124 -1.04 1.42 12.87
C ILE A 124 -2.16 0.55 12.29
N CYS A 125 -3.26 1.19 11.89
CA CYS A 125 -4.34 0.59 11.11
C CYS A 125 -4.17 1.00 9.64
N HIS A 126 -4.20 0.03 8.72
CA HIS A 126 -4.00 0.26 7.29
C HIS A 126 -5.21 0.96 6.66
N ARG A 127 -6.41 0.52 6.98
CA ARG A 127 -7.72 1.07 6.61
C ARG A 127 -8.09 1.00 5.11
N ASP A 128 -7.32 0.31 4.28
CA ASP A 128 -7.67 0.05 2.87
C ASP A 128 -7.04 -1.26 2.34
N ILE A 129 -7.19 -2.35 3.11
CA ILE A 129 -6.74 -3.68 2.67
C ILE A 129 -7.71 -4.19 1.61
N LYS A 130 -7.14 -4.51 0.45
CA LYS A 130 -7.85 -5.06 -0.72
C LYS A 130 -6.84 -5.71 -1.68
N PRO A 131 -7.25 -6.59 -2.59
CA PRO A 131 -6.34 -7.27 -3.51
C PRO A 131 -5.46 -6.35 -4.37
N GLN A 132 -5.90 -5.13 -4.64
CA GLN A 132 -5.11 -4.12 -5.37
C GLN A 132 -3.93 -3.57 -4.57
N ASN A 133 -4.02 -3.57 -3.24
CA ASN A 133 -3.00 -3.08 -2.32
C ASN A 133 -2.11 -4.20 -1.75
N ILE A 134 -2.23 -5.41 -2.28
CA ILE A 134 -1.42 -6.58 -1.95
C ILE A 134 -0.55 -6.88 -3.16
N LEU A 135 0.73 -6.52 -3.08
CA LEU A 135 1.71 -6.80 -4.12
C LEU A 135 2.21 -8.23 -3.98
N CYS A 136 2.45 -8.90 -5.10
CA CYS A 136 3.01 -10.24 -5.10
C CYS A 136 3.89 -10.50 -6.33
N ASP A 137 4.89 -11.33 -6.13
CA ASP A 137 5.74 -11.85 -7.19
C ASP A 137 5.47 -13.34 -7.34
N MET A 138 4.97 -13.76 -8.51
CA MET A 138 4.63 -15.14 -8.79
C MET A 138 5.86 -16.03 -8.98
N SER A 139 7.05 -15.48 -9.20
CA SER A 139 8.28 -16.23 -9.36
C SER A 139 8.91 -16.59 -8.03
N THR A 140 8.85 -15.70 -7.05
CA THR A 140 9.42 -15.86 -5.71
C THR A 140 8.38 -16.17 -4.65
N HIS A 141 7.10 -15.99 -4.96
CA HIS A 141 5.97 -16.04 -4.03
C HIS A 141 6.10 -15.09 -2.84
N VAL A 142 6.84 -13.99 -2.98
CA VAL A 142 6.90 -12.93 -1.97
C VAL A 142 5.65 -12.05 -2.09
N LEU A 143 5.06 -11.75 -0.94
CA LEU A 143 3.94 -10.80 -0.81
C LEU A 143 4.37 -9.60 0.02
N LYS A 144 3.98 -8.41 -0.42
CA LYS A 144 4.14 -7.17 0.35
C LYS A 144 2.86 -6.33 0.35
N LEU A 145 2.43 -5.91 1.54
CA LEU A 145 1.35 -4.95 1.71
C LEU A 145 1.86 -3.55 1.32
N CYS A 146 1.07 -2.82 0.52
CA CYS A 146 1.42 -1.47 0.04
C CYS A 146 0.27 -0.47 0.21
N ASP A 147 0.51 0.78 -0.18
CA ASP A 147 -0.42 1.91 -0.15
C ASP A 147 -0.92 2.27 1.26
N PHE A 148 -0.03 2.88 2.04
CA PHE A 148 -0.31 3.37 3.39
C PHE A 148 -0.95 4.79 3.41
N GLY A 149 -1.47 5.27 2.26
CA GLY A 149 -2.10 6.59 2.14
C GLY A 149 -3.33 6.78 3.04
N SER A 150 -4.06 5.71 3.30
CA SER A 150 -5.20 5.70 4.23
C SER A 150 -4.81 5.33 5.67
N ALA A 151 -3.58 4.88 5.91
CA ALA A 151 -3.16 4.38 7.21
C ALA A 151 -3.12 5.47 8.28
N LYS A 152 -3.38 5.08 9.53
CA LYS A 152 -3.30 5.97 10.71
C LYS A 152 -2.86 5.17 11.91
N GLN A 153 -2.01 5.76 12.73
CA GLN A 153 -1.79 5.27 14.08
C GLN A 153 -3.01 5.66 14.93
N LEU A 154 -3.73 4.65 15.42
CA LEU A 154 -4.94 4.87 16.20
C LEU A 154 -4.57 5.17 17.65
N VAL A 155 -5.26 6.15 18.25
CA VAL A 155 -5.12 6.50 19.66
C VAL A 155 -6.44 6.18 20.35
N MET A 156 -6.36 5.49 21.47
CA MET A 156 -7.55 5.12 22.26
C MET A 156 -8.30 6.37 22.70
N GLY A 157 -9.62 6.38 22.51
CA GLY A 157 -10.49 7.51 22.84
C GLY A 157 -10.55 8.64 21.81
N GLU A 158 -9.70 8.61 20.78
CA GLU A 158 -9.79 9.57 19.67
C GLU A 158 -10.72 9.06 18.58
N PRO A 159 -11.76 9.82 18.19
CA PRO A 159 -12.65 9.44 17.10
C PRO A 159 -11.92 9.47 15.75
N ASN A 160 -12.27 8.55 14.88
CA ASN A 160 -11.71 8.41 13.55
C ASN A 160 -12.79 8.52 12.48
N VAL A 161 -12.39 8.77 11.22
CA VAL A 161 -13.33 8.82 10.10
C VAL A 161 -13.92 7.42 9.89
N SER A 162 -15.25 7.29 9.94
CA SER A 162 -15.94 6.01 9.73
C SER A 162 -16.09 5.67 8.24
N TYR A 163 -16.20 6.66 7.36
CA TYR A 163 -16.29 6.44 5.91
C TYR A 163 -14.90 6.23 5.31
N ILE A 164 -14.35 5.05 5.57
CA ILE A 164 -13.03 4.61 5.11
C ILE A 164 -13.09 3.14 4.69
N CYS A 165 -12.04 2.60 4.14
CA CYS A 165 -11.93 1.29 3.49
C CYS A 165 -12.72 1.18 2.17
N SER A 166 -12.22 0.41 1.26
CA SER A 166 -12.91 0.08 0.01
C SER A 166 -14.18 -0.73 0.30
N ARG A 167 -15.27 -0.40 -0.39
CA ARG A 167 -16.65 -0.85 -0.08
C ARG A 167 -16.78 -2.34 0.25
N TYR A 168 -16.21 -3.21 -0.58
CA TYR A 168 -16.35 -4.67 -0.43
C TYR A 168 -15.55 -5.27 0.73
N TYR A 169 -14.60 -4.51 1.28
CA TYR A 169 -13.68 -4.93 2.34
C TYR A 169 -13.93 -4.19 3.65
N ARG A 170 -15.04 -3.42 3.72
CA ARG A 170 -15.39 -2.57 4.86
C ARG A 170 -16.02 -3.38 5.96
N ALA A 171 -15.47 -3.27 7.19
CA ALA A 171 -15.99 -3.93 8.37
C ALA A 171 -17.39 -3.43 8.77
N PRO A 172 -18.23 -4.26 9.42
CA PRO A 172 -19.60 -3.88 9.80
C PRO A 172 -19.67 -2.63 10.64
N GLU A 173 -18.78 -2.47 11.61
CA GLU A 173 -18.73 -1.28 12.48
C GLU A 173 -18.52 0.02 11.70
N LEU A 174 -17.78 -0.02 10.60
CA LEU A 174 -17.62 1.14 9.71
C LEU A 174 -18.87 1.42 8.89
N ILE A 175 -19.60 0.37 8.47
CA ILE A 175 -20.86 0.49 7.74
C ILE A 175 -21.91 1.17 8.63
N PHE A 176 -21.92 0.84 9.91
CA PHE A 176 -22.81 1.44 10.90
C PHE A 176 -22.32 2.80 11.46
N GLY A 177 -21.23 3.35 10.90
CA GLY A 177 -20.78 4.71 11.24
C GLY A 177 -19.99 4.83 12.54
N ASN A 178 -19.49 3.73 13.10
CA ASN A 178 -18.68 3.78 14.30
C ASN A 178 -17.35 4.51 14.02
N SER A 179 -17.06 5.55 14.81
CA SER A 179 -15.80 6.31 14.75
C SER A 179 -14.74 5.80 15.74
N ASN A 180 -15.11 4.94 16.70
CA ASN A 180 -14.23 4.37 17.72
C ASN A 180 -13.84 2.93 17.39
N TYR A 181 -13.45 2.69 16.15
CA TYR A 181 -12.98 1.37 15.71
C TYR A 181 -11.52 1.14 16.06
N THR A 182 -11.10 -0.11 16.03
CA THR A 182 -9.73 -0.54 16.28
C THR A 182 -9.07 -1.08 15.00
N THR A 183 -7.85 -1.55 15.12
CA THR A 183 -7.13 -2.21 14.02
C THR A 183 -7.82 -3.49 13.52
N SER A 184 -8.83 -4.01 14.24
CA SER A 184 -9.62 -5.19 13.84
C SER A 184 -10.38 -5.03 12.52
N ILE A 185 -10.65 -3.80 12.07
CA ILE A 185 -11.24 -3.53 10.75
C ILE A 185 -10.36 -4.06 9.62
N ASP A 186 -9.03 -4.04 9.79
CA ASP A 186 -8.10 -4.61 8.80
C ASP A 186 -8.20 -6.14 8.75
N VAL A 187 -8.41 -6.79 9.91
CA VAL A 187 -8.58 -8.25 9.97
C VAL A 187 -9.85 -8.69 9.24
N TRP A 188 -10.95 -7.91 9.38
CA TRP A 188 -12.15 -8.12 8.59
C TRP A 188 -11.86 -8.03 7.10
N SER A 189 -11.14 -6.98 6.66
CA SER A 189 -10.78 -6.78 5.25
C SER A 189 -9.94 -7.94 4.69
N VAL A 190 -9.06 -8.54 5.51
CA VAL A 190 -8.29 -9.74 5.13
C VAL A 190 -9.20 -10.96 4.94
N GLY A 191 -10.26 -11.07 5.74
CA GLY A 191 -11.24 -12.18 5.67
C GLY A 191 -12.17 -12.13 4.45
N CYS A 192 -12.26 -10.97 3.79
CA CYS A 192 -13.05 -10.80 2.58
C CYS A 192 -12.33 -11.26 1.33
#